data_c246952ed2878faa5822a15e58e154af
#
_entry.id   c246952ed2878faa5822a15e58e154af
#
_cell.length_a   1.000
_cell.length_b   1.000
_cell.length_c   1.000
_cell.angle_alpha   90.00
_cell.angle_beta   90.00
_cell.angle_gamma   90.00
#
_symmetry.space_group_name_H-M   'P 1'
#
loop_
_entity.id
_entity.type
_entity.pdbx_description
1 polymer ?
#
loop_
_entity_poly.entity_id
_entity_poly.type
_entity_poly.pdbx_seq_one_letter_code
_entity_poly.pdbx_strand_id
1 'polypeptide(L)'
;MSYFEAKDDGIPFEQRPYKQTIYYPPCRFCGAPVRSWSYLRNIKYACPECRKEAVAQERAEKEQKDSSVKERKLDNAVKRISKMTDIAQYKAAIGLVRKKLNNRGWFQSTEEIMVALELARRGVNAHHQVKVFEYTVDFVLPEMKVVLEIDGAPYHGKDRQKYQQTRDDVIKWKLGDDWEVIRINTDNINTNI
;
A
#
# COMPACT_ATOMS: atom_id res chain seq x y z
N MET A 1 -3.00 7.59 29.39
CA MET A 1 -3.72 6.31 29.25
C MET A 1 -4.00 5.79 30.64
N SER A 2 -5.26 5.63 31.00
CA SER A 2 -5.63 4.96 32.26
C SER A 2 -5.53 3.45 32.04
N TYR A 3 -4.60 2.83 32.68
CA TYR A 3 -4.50 1.38 32.72
C TYR A 3 -5.47 0.87 33.79
N PHE A 4 -6.19 -0.18 33.46
CA PHE A 4 -7.09 -0.83 34.43
C PHE A 4 -6.32 -1.89 35.18
N GLU A 5 -6.41 -1.87 36.51
CA GLU A 5 -5.82 -2.89 37.35
C GLU A 5 -6.57 -4.20 37.13
N ALA A 6 -5.87 -5.20 36.67
CA ALA A 6 -6.42 -6.55 36.61
C ALA A 6 -6.41 -7.15 38.02
N LYS A 7 -7.33 -6.72 38.85
CA LYS A 7 -7.42 -7.18 40.25
C LYS A 7 -7.60 -8.69 40.39
N ASP A 8 -7.94 -9.36 39.29
CA ASP A 8 -8.29 -10.77 39.32
C ASP A 8 -7.98 -11.49 38.03
N ASP A 9 -6.69 -11.47 37.65
CA ASP A 9 -6.19 -12.19 36.48
C ASP A 9 -5.88 -13.67 36.78
N GLY A 10 -6.14 -14.13 38.01
CA GLY A 10 -5.88 -15.50 38.44
C GLY A 10 -4.39 -15.85 38.58
N ILE A 11 -3.47 -14.92 38.36
CA ILE A 11 -2.04 -15.11 38.53
C ILE A 11 -1.60 -14.48 39.84
N PRO A 12 -1.15 -15.28 40.84
CA PRO A 12 -0.62 -14.74 42.06
C PRO A 12 0.48 -13.73 41.81
N PHE A 13 0.45 -12.62 42.53
CA PHE A 13 1.39 -11.51 42.35
C PHE A 13 2.85 -11.96 42.50
N GLU A 14 3.12 -12.92 43.37
CA GLU A 14 4.46 -13.50 43.63
C GLU A 14 5.03 -14.27 42.44
N GLN A 15 4.18 -14.71 41.53
CA GLN A 15 4.60 -15.45 40.34
C GLN A 15 4.95 -14.50 39.16
N ARG A 16 4.77 -13.21 39.31
CA ARG A 16 5.09 -12.23 38.29
C ARG A 16 6.58 -11.88 38.34
N PRO A 17 7.34 -12.06 37.23
CA PRO A 17 8.81 -12.00 37.25
C PRO A 17 9.37 -10.65 37.71
N TYR A 18 8.60 -9.58 37.65
CA TYR A 18 9.09 -8.22 37.98
C TYR A 18 8.23 -7.48 39.00
N LYS A 19 7.35 -8.15 39.73
CA LYS A 19 6.43 -7.52 40.69
C LYS A 19 5.65 -6.32 40.08
N GLN A 20 5.41 -6.35 38.76
CA GLN A 20 4.67 -5.29 38.08
C GLN A 20 3.19 -5.60 38.08
N THR A 21 2.38 -4.62 38.46
CA THR A 21 0.94 -4.71 38.28
C THR A 21 0.63 -4.64 36.78
N ILE A 22 -0.03 -5.67 36.26
CA ILE A 22 -0.42 -5.74 34.85
C ILE A 22 -1.85 -5.21 34.75
N TYR A 23 -2.02 -4.19 33.93
CA TYR A 23 -3.31 -3.56 33.68
C TYR A 23 -3.84 -4.04 32.34
N TYR A 24 -5.07 -4.55 32.34
CA TYR A 24 -5.77 -4.96 31.13
C TYR A 24 -7.06 -4.16 31.00
N PRO A 25 -7.29 -3.49 29.87
CA PRO A 25 -8.57 -2.86 29.61
C PRO A 25 -9.64 -3.95 29.42
N PRO A 26 -10.90 -3.61 29.72
CA PRO A 26 -11.99 -4.53 29.45
C PRO A 26 -12.15 -4.80 27.94
N CYS A 27 -12.76 -5.92 27.61
CA CYS A 27 -13.09 -6.25 26.24
C CYS A 27 -13.98 -5.14 25.64
N ARG A 28 -13.59 -4.60 24.50
CA ARG A 28 -14.33 -3.51 23.83
C ARG A 28 -15.70 -3.90 23.30
N PHE A 29 -15.99 -5.21 23.21
CA PHE A 29 -17.25 -5.74 22.70
C PHE A 29 -18.23 -6.10 23.82
N CYS A 30 -17.79 -6.83 24.84
CA CYS A 30 -18.68 -7.33 25.89
C CYS A 30 -18.37 -6.79 27.30
N GLY A 31 -17.34 -5.97 27.46
CA GLY A 31 -16.93 -5.40 28.74
C GLY A 31 -16.26 -6.40 29.71
N ALA A 32 -16.11 -7.67 29.32
CA ALA A 32 -15.46 -8.67 30.17
C ALA A 32 -13.96 -8.33 30.36
N PRO A 33 -13.37 -8.64 31.53
CA PRO A 33 -11.94 -8.40 31.77
C PRO A 33 -11.10 -9.29 30.88
N VAL A 34 -10.10 -8.66 30.23
CA VAL A 34 -9.13 -9.37 29.37
C VAL A 34 -7.97 -9.83 30.25
N ARG A 35 -7.76 -11.14 30.33
CA ARG A 35 -6.79 -11.77 31.25
C ARG A 35 -5.51 -12.28 30.61
N SER A 36 -5.25 -12.01 29.33
CA SER A 36 -4.10 -12.55 28.63
C SER A 36 -3.37 -11.50 27.81
N TRP A 37 -2.05 -11.48 27.95
CA TRP A 37 -1.14 -10.61 27.21
C TRP A 37 -1.23 -10.79 25.69
N SER A 38 -1.50 -11.99 25.22
CA SER A 38 -1.61 -12.28 23.80
C SER A 38 -2.77 -11.55 23.12
N TYR A 39 -3.81 -11.19 23.85
CA TYR A 39 -4.96 -10.48 23.30
C TYR A 39 -4.73 -8.98 23.13
N LEU A 40 -3.84 -8.40 23.93
CA LEU A 40 -3.51 -6.99 23.86
C LEU A 40 -2.68 -6.64 22.62
N ARG A 41 -1.91 -7.60 22.13
CA ARG A 41 -0.92 -7.37 21.08
C ARG A 41 -1.52 -7.29 19.67
N ASN A 42 -2.51 -8.13 19.39
CA ASN A 42 -3.00 -8.34 18.01
C ASN A 42 -4.47 -7.94 17.79
N ILE A 43 -5.28 -7.76 18.84
CA ILE A 43 -6.74 -7.62 18.71
C ILE A 43 -7.30 -6.49 19.59
N LYS A 44 -6.46 -5.53 19.99
CA LYS A 44 -6.92 -4.32 20.70
C LYS A 44 -8.04 -4.57 21.72
N TYR A 45 -7.72 -5.37 22.74
CA TYR A 45 -8.59 -5.58 23.90
C TYR A 45 -9.88 -6.38 23.65
N ALA A 46 -9.82 -7.40 22.84
CA ALA A 46 -10.92 -8.36 22.73
C ALA A 46 -10.68 -9.59 23.63
N CYS A 47 -11.73 -10.05 24.32
CA CYS A 47 -11.68 -11.32 25.04
C CYS A 47 -11.67 -12.51 24.05
N PRO A 48 -11.35 -13.75 24.51
CA PRO A 48 -11.29 -14.92 23.64
C PRO A 48 -12.57 -15.17 22.83
N GLU A 49 -13.73 -14.95 23.44
CA GLU A 49 -15.05 -15.17 22.83
C GLU A 49 -15.29 -14.15 21.69
N CYS A 50 -14.98 -12.88 21.93
CA CYS A 50 -15.18 -11.81 20.96
C CYS A 50 -14.07 -11.71 19.91
N ARG A 51 -13.05 -12.56 19.98
CA ARG A 51 -11.85 -12.46 19.12
C ARG A 51 -12.17 -12.52 17.63
N LYS A 52 -13.05 -13.42 17.22
CA LYS A 52 -13.41 -13.58 15.79
C LYS A 52 -14.04 -12.30 15.25
N GLU A 53 -14.95 -11.74 16.03
CA GLU A 53 -15.68 -10.52 15.71
C GLU A 53 -14.75 -9.30 15.68
N ALA A 54 -13.84 -9.21 16.67
CA ALA A 54 -12.80 -8.18 16.71
C ALA A 54 -11.89 -8.18 15.48
N VAL A 55 -11.41 -9.36 15.07
CA VAL A 55 -10.58 -9.51 13.86
C VAL A 55 -11.36 -9.13 12.60
N ALA A 56 -12.61 -9.57 12.49
CA ALA A 56 -13.45 -9.25 11.35
C ALA A 56 -13.71 -7.75 11.25
N GLN A 57 -13.99 -7.09 12.36
CA GLN A 57 -14.20 -5.64 12.40
C GLN A 57 -12.94 -4.84 12.04
N GLU A 58 -11.78 -5.20 12.61
CA GLU A 58 -10.51 -4.54 12.26
C GLU A 58 -10.16 -4.70 10.79
N ARG A 59 -10.47 -5.87 10.22
CA ARG A 59 -10.27 -6.13 8.80
C ARG A 59 -11.19 -5.27 7.94
N ALA A 60 -12.47 -5.19 8.29
CA ALA A 60 -13.43 -4.35 7.59
C ALA A 60 -13.06 -2.85 7.67
N GLU A 61 -12.67 -2.36 8.86
CA GLU A 61 -12.21 -0.97 9.05
C GLU A 61 -10.97 -0.67 8.20
N LYS A 62 -10.02 -1.60 8.15
CA LYS A 62 -8.82 -1.47 7.31
C LYS A 62 -9.18 -1.45 5.83
N GLU A 63 -10.01 -2.38 5.37
CA GLU A 63 -10.44 -2.45 3.97
C GLU A 63 -11.19 -1.16 3.55
N GLN A 64 -12.06 -0.63 4.41
CA GLN A 64 -12.76 0.63 4.17
C GLN A 64 -11.80 1.81 4.09
N LYS A 65 -10.82 1.89 5.01
CA LYS A 65 -9.79 2.93 4.99
C LYS A 65 -8.94 2.85 3.73
N ASP A 66 -8.49 1.65 3.36
CA ASP A 66 -7.68 1.43 2.17
C ASP A 66 -8.47 1.82 0.90
N SER A 67 -9.75 1.46 0.81
CA SER A 67 -10.63 1.84 -0.30
C SER A 67 -10.77 3.36 -0.42
N SER A 68 -10.99 4.06 0.69
CA SER A 68 -11.12 5.53 0.69
C SER A 68 -9.82 6.23 0.25
N VAL A 69 -8.66 5.70 0.64
CA VAL A 69 -7.35 6.23 0.22
C VAL A 69 -7.13 6.03 -1.27
N LYS A 70 -7.49 4.86 -1.81
CA LYS A 70 -7.37 4.55 -3.24
C LYS A 70 -8.24 5.49 -4.09
N GLU A 71 -9.51 5.66 -3.73
CA GLU A 71 -10.41 6.54 -4.46
C GLU A 71 -9.94 7.99 -4.42
N ARG A 72 -9.49 8.50 -3.27
CA ARG A 72 -8.92 9.84 -3.15
C ARG A 72 -7.68 10.04 -4.03
N LYS A 73 -6.81 9.02 -4.16
CA LYS A 73 -5.65 9.09 -5.06
C LYS A 73 -6.10 9.17 -6.52
N LEU A 74 -7.10 8.38 -6.91
CA LEU A 74 -7.68 8.42 -8.25
C LEU A 74 -8.30 9.79 -8.55
N ASP A 75 -9.10 10.33 -7.64
CA ASP A 75 -9.71 11.67 -7.81
C ASP A 75 -8.65 12.76 -7.95
N ASN A 76 -7.57 12.68 -7.17
CA ASN A 76 -6.45 13.60 -7.29
C ASN A 76 -5.76 13.49 -8.66
N ALA A 77 -5.54 12.27 -9.16
CA ALA A 77 -4.97 12.05 -10.49
C ALA A 77 -5.87 12.63 -11.59
N VAL A 78 -7.16 12.35 -11.56
CA VAL A 78 -8.15 12.89 -12.49
C VAL A 78 -8.18 14.42 -12.45
N LYS A 79 -8.18 15.02 -11.24
CA LYS A 79 -8.14 16.49 -11.07
C LYS A 79 -6.86 17.10 -11.61
N ARG A 80 -5.72 16.43 -11.51
CA ARG A 80 -4.45 16.94 -12.09
C ARG A 80 -4.48 16.86 -13.61
N ILE A 81 -4.87 15.71 -14.18
CA ILE A 81 -4.99 15.54 -15.64
C ILE A 81 -5.98 16.54 -16.24
N SER A 82 -7.12 16.81 -15.59
CA SER A 82 -8.11 17.76 -16.09
C SER A 82 -7.62 19.21 -16.20
N LYS A 83 -6.51 19.54 -15.53
CA LYS A 83 -5.85 20.85 -15.68
C LYS A 83 -4.92 20.93 -16.89
N MET A 84 -4.50 19.78 -17.42
CA MET A 84 -3.51 19.69 -18.50
C MET A 84 -4.17 19.37 -19.84
N THR A 85 -5.26 18.63 -19.83
CA THR A 85 -5.93 18.17 -21.06
C THR A 85 -7.43 17.93 -20.85
N ASP A 86 -8.16 17.69 -21.94
CA ASP A 86 -9.59 17.35 -21.88
C ASP A 86 -9.79 15.97 -21.24
N ILE A 87 -10.37 15.99 -20.06
CA ILE A 87 -10.63 14.80 -19.24
C ILE A 87 -11.66 13.85 -19.89
N ALA A 88 -12.48 14.31 -20.82
CA ALA A 88 -13.46 13.47 -21.51
C ALA A 88 -12.78 12.30 -22.23
N GLN A 89 -11.56 12.50 -22.73
CA GLN A 89 -10.76 11.48 -23.40
C GLN A 89 -10.34 10.33 -22.47
N TYR A 90 -10.36 10.55 -21.15
CA TYR A 90 -9.96 9.57 -20.13
C TYR A 90 -11.14 8.78 -19.55
N LYS A 91 -12.38 9.01 -19.96
CA LYS A 91 -13.56 8.37 -19.36
C LYS A 91 -13.45 6.84 -19.29
N ALA A 92 -13.06 6.21 -20.39
CA ALA A 92 -12.85 4.76 -20.43
C ALA A 92 -11.69 4.31 -19.54
N ALA A 93 -10.55 5.03 -19.61
CA ALA A 93 -9.36 4.74 -18.81
C ALA A 93 -9.64 4.86 -17.30
N ILE A 94 -10.39 5.87 -16.86
CA ILE A 94 -10.81 6.03 -15.46
C ILE A 94 -11.61 4.80 -15.00
N GLY A 95 -12.55 4.32 -15.81
CA GLY A 95 -13.31 3.10 -15.51
C GLY A 95 -12.42 1.87 -15.35
N LEU A 96 -11.45 1.69 -16.25
CA LEU A 96 -10.50 0.57 -16.20
C LEU A 96 -9.59 0.63 -14.98
N VAL A 97 -9.01 1.79 -14.68
CA VAL A 97 -8.11 1.97 -13.53
C VAL A 97 -8.88 1.82 -12.23
N ARG A 98 -10.10 2.38 -12.10
CA ARG A 98 -10.97 2.17 -10.93
C ARG A 98 -11.27 0.69 -10.71
N LYS A 99 -11.57 -0.07 -11.76
CA LYS A 99 -11.77 -1.52 -11.66
C LYS A 99 -10.51 -2.25 -11.18
N LYS A 100 -9.33 -1.87 -11.67
CA LYS A 100 -8.05 -2.43 -11.19
C LYS A 100 -7.81 -2.09 -9.71
N LEU A 101 -8.08 -0.87 -9.25
CA LEU A 101 -7.96 -0.46 -7.86
C LEU A 101 -8.85 -1.30 -6.93
N ASN A 102 -10.08 -1.59 -7.34
CA ASN A 102 -11.03 -2.40 -6.57
C ASN A 102 -10.62 -3.88 -6.53
N ASN A 103 -9.96 -4.39 -7.58
CA ASN A 103 -9.52 -5.78 -7.69
C ASN A 103 -8.09 -6.00 -7.14
N ARG A 104 -7.73 -5.40 -6.00
CA ARG A 104 -6.43 -5.49 -5.33
C ARG A 104 -5.29 -4.72 -6.02
N GLY A 105 -5.57 -3.88 -7.01
CA GLY A 105 -4.57 -2.96 -7.53
C GLY A 105 -4.11 -1.99 -6.45
N TRP A 106 -2.80 -1.87 -6.25
CA TRP A 106 -2.23 -0.92 -5.31
C TRP A 106 -1.25 -0.01 -6.02
N PHE A 107 -1.64 1.23 -6.27
CA PHE A 107 -0.74 2.27 -6.72
C PHE A 107 -0.16 3.00 -5.51
N GLN A 108 1.15 3.17 -5.47
CA GLN A 108 1.83 3.81 -4.34
C GLN A 108 1.65 5.32 -4.36
N SER A 109 1.56 5.93 -5.56
CA SER A 109 1.46 7.37 -5.74
C SER A 109 0.29 7.79 -6.63
N THR A 110 -0.03 9.08 -6.61
CA THR A 110 -0.98 9.72 -7.55
C THR A 110 -0.41 9.74 -8.96
N GLU A 111 0.90 9.92 -9.08
CA GLU A 111 1.64 9.98 -10.35
C GLU A 111 1.62 8.62 -11.07
N GLU A 112 1.74 7.50 -10.34
CA GLU A 112 1.53 6.17 -10.92
C GLU A 112 0.12 6.02 -11.50
N ILE A 113 -0.91 6.53 -10.80
CA ILE A 113 -2.28 6.51 -11.33
C ILE A 113 -2.42 7.37 -12.58
N MET A 114 -1.78 8.54 -12.63
CA MET A 114 -1.79 9.40 -13.82
C MET A 114 -1.17 8.67 -15.02
N VAL A 115 -0.02 8.03 -14.83
CA VAL A 115 0.62 7.22 -15.88
C VAL A 115 -0.26 6.04 -16.27
N ALA A 116 -0.87 5.33 -15.32
CA ALA A 116 -1.79 4.23 -15.61
C ALA A 116 -3.00 4.70 -16.44
N LEU A 117 -3.55 5.88 -16.15
CA LEU A 117 -4.64 6.49 -16.91
C LEU A 117 -4.20 6.80 -18.34
N GLU A 118 -3.01 7.35 -18.52
CA GLU A 118 -2.48 7.68 -19.85
C GLU A 118 -2.20 6.42 -20.68
N LEU A 119 -1.56 5.40 -20.09
CA LEU A 119 -1.33 4.12 -20.75
C LEU A 119 -2.65 3.47 -21.17
N ALA A 120 -3.65 3.47 -20.28
CA ALA A 120 -4.98 2.93 -20.56
C ALA A 120 -5.70 3.73 -21.66
N ARG A 121 -5.58 5.07 -21.68
CA ARG A 121 -6.15 5.93 -22.73
C ARG A 121 -5.56 5.61 -24.11
N ARG A 122 -4.26 5.34 -24.15
CA ARG A 122 -3.53 4.96 -25.38
C ARG A 122 -3.75 3.51 -25.78
N GLY A 123 -4.46 2.71 -24.97
CA GLY A 123 -4.67 1.29 -25.23
C GLY A 123 -3.41 0.44 -25.02
N VAL A 124 -2.42 0.93 -24.28
CA VAL A 124 -1.19 0.21 -23.99
C VAL A 124 -1.46 -0.85 -22.94
N ASN A 125 -1.08 -2.11 -23.24
CA ASN A 125 -1.14 -3.19 -22.28
C ASN A 125 -0.03 -3.03 -21.23
N ALA A 126 -0.41 -2.63 -20.03
CA ALA A 126 0.50 -2.38 -18.92
C ALA A 126 0.13 -3.20 -17.69
N HIS A 127 1.10 -3.93 -17.16
CA HIS A 127 1.02 -4.60 -15.87
C HIS A 127 1.69 -3.72 -14.82
N HIS A 128 1.01 -3.43 -13.73
CA HIS A 128 1.56 -2.56 -12.69
C HIS A 128 1.96 -3.34 -11.44
N GLN A 129 2.93 -2.80 -10.68
CA GLN A 129 3.48 -3.39 -9.45
C GLN A 129 3.89 -4.86 -9.66
N VAL A 130 4.67 -5.08 -10.70
CA VAL A 130 5.13 -6.42 -11.09
C VAL A 130 6.39 -6.78 -10.32
N LYS A 131 6.41 -7.99 -9.76
CA LYS A 131 7.61 -8.51 -9.12
C LYS A 131 8.52 -9.15 -10.16
N VAL A 132 9.70 -8.57 -10.36
CA VAL A 132 10.78 -9.09 -11.21
C VAL A 132 11.93 -9.49 -10.29
N PHE A 133 12.13 -10.79 -10.09
CA PHE A 133 13.06 -11.35 -9.11
C PHE A 133 12.77 -10.80 -7.68
N GLU A 134 13.69 -10.05 -7.07
CA GLU A 134 13.50 -9.45 -5.73
C GLU A 134 12.92 -8.03 -5.78
N TYR A 135 12.88 -7.41 -6.97
CA TYR A 135 12.42 -6.05 -7.15
C TYR A 135 10.95 -5.99 -7.55
N THR A 136 10.26 -4.97 -7.06
CA THR A 136 8.93 -4.61 -7.57
C THR A 136 9.09 -3.40 -8.47
N VAL A 137 8.60 -3.50 -9.71
CA VAL A 137 8.64 -2.43 -10.71
C VAL A 137 7.25 -1.84 -10.90
N ASP A 138 7.18 -0.52 -11.19
CA ASP A 138 5.90 0.17 -11.25
C ASP A 138 5.05 -0.32 -12.43
N PHE A 139 5.63 -0.40 -13.62
CA PHE A 139 4.95 -0.92 -14.80
C PHE A 139 5.85 -1.79 -15.65
N VAL A 140 5.24 -2.83 -16.23
CA VAL A 140 5.83 -3.65 -17.29
C VAL A 140 4.95 -3.54 -18.53
N LEU A 141 5.54 -3.17 -19.66
CA LEU A 141 4.91 -3.02 -20.96
C LEU A 141 5.44 -4.13 -21.89
N PRO A 142 4.81 -5.33 -21.90
CA PRO A 142 5.41 -6.50 -22.54
C PRO A 142 5.57 -6.36 -24.07
N GLU A 143 4.60 -5.73 -24.72
CA GLU A 143 4.61 -5.54 -26.18
C GLU A 143 5.73 -4.59 -26.64
N MET A 144 6.14 -3.68 -25.76
CA MET A 144 7.21 -2.71 -26.02
C MET A 144 8.56 -3.17 -25.45
N LYS A 145 8.59 -4.24 -24.64
CA LYS A 145 9.74 -4.70 -23.86
C LYS A 145 10.32 -3.60 -22.96
N VAL A 146 9.45 -2.85 -22.32
CA VAL A 146 9.82 -1.73 -21.45
C VAL A 146 9.35 -2.01 -20.00
N VAL A 147 10.25 -1.74 -19.07
CA VAL A 147 9.95 -1.53 -17.67
C VAL A 147 9.93 -0.02 -17.43
N LEU A 148 8.81 0.48 -16.88
CA LEU A 148 8.64 1.90 -16.62
C LEU A 148 8.57 2.12 -15.11
N GLU A 149 9.44 2.96 -14.59
CA GLU A 149 9.55 3.36 -13.19
C GLU A 149 9.20 4.82 -13.01
N ILE A 150 8.47 5.13 -11.94
CA ILE A 150 8.09 6.49 -11.59
C ILE A 150 8.97 6.97 -10.44
N ASP A 151 9.95 7.79 -10.77
CA ASP A 151 10.88 8.32 -9.79
C ASP A 151 10.39 9.65 -9.20
N GLY A 152 10.34 9.72 -7.86
CA GLY A 152 10.17 10.98 -7.12
C GLY A 152 11.35 11.92 -7.32
N ALA A 153 11.34 13.06 -6.60
CA ALA A 153 12.39 14.07 -6.68
C ALA A 153 13.82 13.45 -6.60
N PRO A 154 14.75 13.90 -7.43
CA PRO A 154 16.06 13.29 -7.55
C PRO A 154 16.88 13.42 -6.26
N TYR A 155 17.09 12.31 -5.60
CA TYR A 155 18.07 12.21 -4.52
C TYR A 155 19.45 11.97 -5.15
N HIS A 156 20.29 12.99 -5.18
CA HIS A 156 21.59 12.98 -5.88
C HIS A 156 22.70 12.34 -5.02
N GLY A 157 22.66 11.02 -4.80
CA GLY A 157 23.75 10.28 -4.16
C GLY A 157 24.42 9.33 -5.16
N LYS A 158 25.76 9.33 -5.23
CA LYS A 158 26.54 8.39 -6.09
C LYS A 158 26.21 6.93 -5.78
N ASP A 159 25.95 6.62 -4.51
CA ASP A 159 25.58 5.26 -4.06
C ASP A 159 24.22 4.82 -4.63
N ARG A 160 23.28 5.75 -4.78
CA ARG A 160 21.98 5.46 -5.39
C ARG A 160 22.06 5.16 -6.87
N GLN A 161 22.92 5.89 -7.61
CA GLN A 161 23.11 5.63 -9.03
C GLN A 161 23.67 4.22 -9.26
N LYS A 162 24.65 3.81 -8.46
CA LYS A 162 25.21 2.45 -8.53
C LYS A 162 24.16 1.38 -8.20
N TYR A 163 23.35 1.63 -7.18
CA TYR A 163 22.26 0.72 -6.80
C TYR A 163 21.20 0.61 -7.93
N GLN A 164 20.82 1.74 -8.52
CA GLN A 164 19.86 1.74 -9.64
C GLN A 164 20.42 1.00 -10.85
N GLN A 165 21.70 1.20 -11.19
CA GLN A 165 22.33 0.46 -12.28
C GLN A 165 22.32 -1.05 -12.03
N THR A 166 22.73 -1.48 -10.83
CA THR A 166 22.70 -2.91 -10.47
C THR A 166 21.28 -3.48 -10.55
N ARG A 167 20.27 -2.72 -10.11
CA ARG A 167 18.86 -3.12 -10.19
C ARG A 167 18.41 -3.28 -11.65
N ASP A 168 18.78 -2.34 -12.52
CA ASP A 168 18.43 -2.39 -13.93
C ASP A 168 19.09 -3.57 -14.64
N ASP A 169 20.37 -3.86 -14.32
CA ASP A 169 21.10 -4.99 -14.86
C ASP A 169 20.44 -6.32 -14.46
N VAL A 170 19.97 -6.45 -13.21
CA VAL A 170 19.24 -7.64 -12.73
C VAL A 170 17.88 -7.77 -13.42
N ILE A 171 17.15 -6.66 -13.62
CA ILE A 171 15.87 -6.66 -14.32
C ILE A 171 16.04 -7.11 -15.78
N LYS A 172 17.03 -6.56 -16.49
CA LYS A 172 17.37 -6.93 -17.86
C LYS A 172 17.81 -8.40 -17.96
N TRP A 173 18.67 -8.83 -17.07
CA TRP A 173 19.10 -10.24 -17.02
C TRP A 173 17.91 -11.20 -16.86
N LYS A 174 16.90 -10.80 -16.07
CA LYS A 174 15.72 -11.64 -15.83
C LYS A 174 14.69 -11.63 -16.96
N LEU A 175 14.49 -10.49 -17.60
CA LEU A 175 13.48 -10.29 -18.64
C LEU A 175 14.04 -10.54 -20.05
N GLY A 176 15.32 -10.29 -20.26
CA GLY A 176 16.03 -10.38 -21.54
C GLY A 176 16.80 -9.08 -21.84
N ASP A 177 17.90 -9.21 -22.57
CA ASP A 177 18.79 -8.08 -22.91
C ASP A 177 18.13 -7.03 -23.81
N ASP A 178 17.05 -7.39 -24.47
CA ASP A 178 16.25 -6.53 -25.33
C ASP A 178 15.17 -5.71 -24.59
N TRP A 179 15.16 -5.81 -23.28
CA TRP A 179 14.29 -4.98 -22.43
C TRP A 179 14.98 -3.69 -22.03
N GLU A 180 14.19 -2.62 -21.97
CA GLU A 180 14.64 -1.30 -21.55
C GLU A 180 14.00 -0.91 -20.22
N VAL A 181 14.78 -0.27 -19.32
CA VAL A 181 14.26 0.34 -18.08
C VAL A 181 14.23 1.85 -18.27
N ILE A 182 13.03 2.40 -18.30
CA ILE A 182 12.79 3.83 -18.46
C ILE A 182 12.31 4.41 -17.13
N ARG A 183 12.89 5.54 -16.72
CA ARG A 183 12.48 6.29 -15.54
C ARG A 183 11.85 7.61 -15.92
N ILE A 184 10.66 7.87 -15.37
CA ILE A 184 9.96 9.14 -15.52
C ILE A 184 9.96 9.86 -14.17
N ASN A 185 10.50 11.08 -14.17
CA ASN A 185 10.45 11.94 -13.00
C ASN A 185 9.00 12.43 -12.77
N THR A 186 8.57 12.43 -11.50
CA THR A 186 7.24 12.92 -11.11
C THR A 186 6.98 14.36 -11.51
N ASP A 187 8.01 15.23 -11.59
CA ASP A 187 7.86 16.61 -12.04
C ASP A 187 7.43 16.67 -13.51
N ASN A 188 7.97 15.79 -14.35
CA ASN A 188 7.57 15.69 -15.76
C ASN A 188 6.11 15.23 -15.90
N ILE A 189 5.67 14.28 -15.09
CA ILE A 189 4.27 13.78 -15.07
C ILE A 189 3.32 14.90 -14.65
N ASN A 190 3.71 15.74 -13.72
CA ASN A 190 2.88 16.83 -13.21
C ASN A 190 2.77 18.03 -14.16
N THR A 191 3.65 18.11 -15.15
CA THR A 191 3.67 19.21 -16.12
C THR A 191 3.22 18.77 -17.52
N ASN A 192 3.41 17.50 -17.85
CA ASN A 192 3.22 17.01 -19.22
C ASN A 192 2.92 15.50 -19.21
N ILE A 193 1.68 15.12 -19.44
CA ILE A 193 1.28 13.71 -19.46
C ILE A 193 0.81 13.28 -20.85
#